data_8a89503251180bbc7a02034796f032e3
#
_entry.id   8a89503251180bbc7a02034796f032e3
#
_cell.length_a   1.000
_cell.length_b   1.000
_cell.length_c   1.000
_cell.angle_alpha   90.00
_cell.angle_beta   90.00
_cell.angle_gamma   90.00
#
_symmetry.space_group_name_H-M   'P 1'
#
loop_
_entity.id
_entity.type
_entity.pdbx_description
1 polymer ?
#
loop_
_entity_poly.entity_id
_entity_poly.type
_entity_poly.pdbx_seq_one_letter_code
_entity_poly.pdbx_strand_id
1 'polypeptide(L)'
;DDTGLDVEIWAAASIAKVFDKLKLPYDRTATGAPSFTKNFLSQHPNEIAQAIAQSREINKAHTTFIDTILEHEHNGRIHADINQIRSDDGGTVTGRFSYSNPNLQQIPARSKKIGPLIRSLFLPEQDCVWGAFDYSQQEPRLVVHYAALSQLQGVSRIVDEYNQGDADFHQAVAEMADIDRKDAKTINLGLMYGMGKNKLMAELGLLVEQAEKLLKKYHERAPFVKQL
;
A
#
# COMPACT_ATOMS: atom_id res chain seq x y z
N ASP A 1 13.12 -29.47 13.04
CA ASP A 1 13.91 -28.26 13.20
C ASP A 1 15.37 -28.52 12.81
N ASP A 2 15.67 -28.34 11.52
CA ASP A 2 16.96 -28.75 10.91
C ASP A 2 18.17 -27.94 11.43
N THR A 3 17.90 -26.85 12.15
CA THR A 3 18.98 -26.03 12.73
C THR A 3 19.34 -26.40 14.16
N GLY A 4 18.48 -27.10 14.90
CA GLY A 4 18.70 -27.41 16.32
C GLY A 4 18.79 -26.16 17.21
N LEU A 5 18.31 -25.01 16.72
CA LEU A 5 18.26 -23.74 17.47
C LEU A 5 16.83 -23.50 17.95
N ASP A 6 16.68 -23.09 19.19
CA ASP A 6 15.43 -22.50 19.66
C ASP A 6 15.30 -21.09 19.07
N VAL A 7 14.30 -20.90 18.19
CA VAL A 7 14.18 -19.71 17.36
C VAL A 7 12.91 -18.94 17.66
N GLU A 8 13.08 -17.77 18.21
CA GLU A 8 12.02 -16.75 18.33
C GLU A 8 11.87 -16.03 16.97
N ILE A 9 10.90 -16.44 16.15
CA ILE A 9 10.72 -15.88 14.79
C ILE A 9 10.26 -14.42 14.78
N TRP A 10 9.91 -13.86 15.93
CA TRP A 10 9.55 -12.45 16.08
C TRP A 10 10.74 -11.55 16.38
N ALA A 11 11.78 -12.10 16.96
CA ALA A 11 12.98 -11.37 17.37
C ALA A 11 14.04 -11.39 16.27
N ALA A 12 14.42 -10.21 15.75
CA ALA A 12 15.44 -10.09 14.72
C ALA A 12 16.78 -10.71 15.11
N ALA A 13 17.18 -10.56 16.38
CA ALA A 13 18.41 -11.16 16.90
C ALA A 13 18.39 -12.70 16.89
N SER A 14 17.21 -13.31 17.10
CA SER A 14 17.05 -14.78 17.04
C SER A 14 17.11 -15.29 15.61
N ILE A 15 16.46 -14.59 14.66
CA ILE A 15 16.55 -14.92 13.24
C ILE A 15 17.97 -14.76 12.72
N ALA A 16 18.71 -13.73 13.18
CA ALA A 16 20.10 -13.53 12.79
C ALA A 16 20.97 -14.75 13.11
N LYS A 17 20.77 -15.41 14.27
CA LYS A 17 21.50 -16.65 14.62
C LYS A 17 21.25 -17.78 13.61
N VAL A 18 20.04 -17.90 13.07
CA VAL A 18 19.70 -18.88 12.03
C VAL A 18 20.42 -18.53 10.73
N PHE A 19 20.35 -17.28 10.31
CA PHE A 19 21.00 -16.81 9.09
C PHE A 19 22.53 -16.95 9.17
N ASP A 20 23.14 -16.62 10.32
CA ASP A 20 24.56 -16.80 10.56
C ASP A 20 24.96 -18.28 10.48
N LYS A 21 24.17 -19.19 11.10
CA LYS A 21 24.42 -20.63 11.06
C LYS A 21 24.32 -21.19 9.65
N LEU A 22 23.36 -20.69 8.84
CA LEU A 22 23.17 -21.08 7.45
C LEU A 22 24.08 -20.31 6.48
N LYS A 23 24.92 -19.39 6.98
CA LYS A 23 25.79 -18.51 6.19
C LYS A 23 25.02 -17.70 5.14
N LEU A 24 23.81 -17.27 5.50
CA LEU A 24 22.95 -16.44 4.65
C LEU A 24 23.16 -14.96 4.97
N PRO A 25 23.32 -14.11 3.95
CA PRO A 25 23.42 -12.67 4.16
C PRO A 25 22.07 -12.07 4.61
N TYR A 26 22.12 -10.99 5.40
CA TYR A 26 20.95 -10.24 5.80
C TYR A 26 21.27 -8.75 5.99
N ASP A 27 20.23 -7.92 5.89
CA ASP A 27 20.35 -6.48 6.04
C ASP A 27 20.56 -6.07 7.49
N ARG A 28 21.16 -4.89 7.66
CA ARG A 28 21.31 -4.23 8.97
C ARG A 28 20.69 -2.84 8.93
N THR A 29 20.17 -2.40 10.07
CA THR A 29 19.70 -1.03 10.26
C THR A 29 20.90 -0.06 10.27
N ALA A 30 20.63 1.25 10.18
CA ALA A 30 21.65 2.29 10.30
C ALA A 30 22.43 2.21 11.62
N THR A 31 21.84 1.62 12.67
CA THR A 31 22.47 1.39 13.98
C THR A 31 23.22 0.04 14.07
N GLY A 32 23.29 -0.73 12.98
CA GLY A 32 23.98 -2.01 12.90
C GLY A 32 23.17 -3.22 13.39
N ALA A 33 21.95 -3.04 13.87
CA ALA A 33 21.10 -4.16 14.30
C ALA A 33 20.60 -4.99 13.10
N PRO A 34 20.38 -6.32 13.25
CA PRO A 34 19.80 -7.15 12.19
C PRO A 34 18.42 -6.64 11.72
N SER A 35 18.19 -6.67 10.42
CA SER A 35 16.94 -6.20 9.81
C SER A 35 16.31 -7.28 8.93
N PHE A 36 15.13 -7.76 9.32
CA PHE A 36 14.36 -8.77 8.60
C PHE A 36 12.97 -8.21 8.26
N THR A 37 12.93 -7.34 7.25
CA THR A 37 11.68 -6.75 6.76
C THR A 37 10.83 -7.80 6.04
N LYS A 38 9.51 -7.53 5.91
CA LYS A 38 8.61 -8.39 5.17
C LYS A 38 9.11 -8.63 3.73
N ASN A 39 9.52 -7.56 3.05
CA ASN A 39 9.99 -7.65 1.66
C ASN A 39 11.27 -8.50 1.55
N PHE A 40 12.25 -8.26 2.43
CA PHE A 40 13.48 -9.05 2.47
C PHE A 40 13.19 -10.53 2.64
N LEU A 41 12.41 -10.91 3.66
CA LEU A 41 12.10 -12.32 3.94
C LEU A 41 11.27 -12.99 2.84
N SER A 42 10.28 -12.29 2.28
CA SER A 42 9.38 -12.86 1.26
C SER A 42 10.04 -13.04 -0.11
N GLN A 43 11.07 -12.23 -0.41
CA GLN A 43 11.82 -12.30 -1.67
C GLN A 43 13.11 -13.11 -1.56
N HIS A 44 13.48 -13.52 -0.35
CA HIS A 44 14.69 -14.27 -0.11
C HIS A 44 14.60 -15.68 -0.75
N PRO A 45 15.64 -16.19 -1.44
CA PRO A 45 15.59 -17.48 -2.13
C PRO A 45 15.53 -18.69 -1.18
N ASN A 46 15.88 -18.52 0.10
CA ASN A 46 15.89 -19.59 1.08
C ASN A 46 14.50 -19.82 1.67
N GLU A 47 14.05 -21.08 1.69
CA GLU A 47 12.72 -21.50 2.16
C GLU A 47 12.44 -21.14 3.63
N ILE A 48 13.48 -21.16 4.50
CA ILE A 48 13.32 -20.77 5.91
C ILE A 48 12.94 -19.30 6.02
N ALA A 49 13.55 -18.42 5.23
CA ALA A 49 13.21 -17.01 5.23
C ALA A 49 11.76 -16.80 4.77
N GLN A 50 11.33 -17.50 3.72
CA GLN A 50 9.96 -17.44 3.22
C GLN A 50 8.97 -18.01 4.25
N ALA A 51 9.31 -19.10 4.93
CA ALA A 51 8.48 -19.69 5.99
C ALA A 51 8.31 -18.73 7.18
N ILE A 52 9.37 -18.02 7.58
CA ILE A 52 9.29 -16.97 8.62
C ILE A 52 8.37 -15.84 8.16
N ALA A 53 8.50 -15.37 6.90
CA ALA A 53 7.62 -14.33 6.36
C ALA A 53 6.15 -14.78 6.38
N GLN A 54 5.86 -16.00 5.95
CA GLN A 54 4.52 -16.56 5.94
C GLN A 54 3.95 -16.74 7.35
N SER A 55 4.73 -17.26 8.29
CA SER A 55 4.32 -17.42 9.68
C SER A 55 3.98 -16.08 10.33
N ARG A 56 4.79 -15.05 10.08
CA ARG A 56 4.52 -13.67 10.53
C ARG A 56 3.25 -13.09 9.89
N GLU A 57 3.00 -13.34 8.62
CA GLU A 57 1.78 -12.88 7.94
C GLU A 57 0.53 -13.54 8.51
N ILE A 58 0.56 -14.86 8.74
CA ILE A 58 -0.56 -15.62 9.32
C ILE A 58 -0.84 -15.16 10.76
N ASN A 59 0.20 -15.05 11.58
CA ASN A 59 0.02 -14.58 12.96
C ASN A 59 -0.53 -13.16 13.02
N LYS A 60 -0.03 -12.26 12.19
CA LYS A 60 -0.60 -10.92 12.08
C LYS A 60 -2.08 -10.96 11.67
N ALA A 61 -2.43 -11.85 10.74
CA ALA A 61 -3.83 -12.03 10.34
C ALA A 61 -4.70 -12.50 11.51
N HIS A 62 -4.20 -13.44 12.30
CA HIS A 62 -4.88 -13.95 13.50
C HIS A 62 -5.03 -12.83 14.54
N THR A 63 -3.94 -12.31 15.07
CA THR A 63 -3.96 -11.38 16.20
C THR A 63 -4.53 -10.00 15.86
N THR A 64 -4.33 -9.51 14.65
CA THR A 64 -4.79 -8.15 14.26
C THR A 64 -6.22 -8.15 13.72
N PHE A 65 -6.66 -9.25 13.10
CA PHE A 65 -7.98 -9.28 12.46
C PHE A 65 -8.94 -10.24 13.15
N ILE A 66 -8.57 -11.52 13.35
CA ILE A 66 -9.52 -12.49 13.93
C ILE A 66 -9.80 -12.18 15.39
N ASP A 67 -8.78 -12.01 16.21
CA ASP A 67 -8.96 -11.71 17.63
C ASP A 67 -9.72 -10.40 17.81
N THR A 68 -9.36 -9.36 17.06
CA THR A 68 -10.05 -8.06 17.09
C THR A 68 -11.51 -8.16 16.63
N ILE A 69 -11.80 -8.96 15.60
CA ILE A 69 -13.18 -9.19 15.14
C ILE A 69 -13.99 -9.88 16.23
N LEU A 70 -13.43 -10.93 16.85
CA LEU A 70 -14.11 -11.67 17.93
C LEU A 70 -14.31 -10.83 19.17
N GLU A 71 -13.35 -9.96 19.53
CA GLU A 71 -13.45 -9.06 20.67
C GLU A 71 -14.56 -8.00 20.50
N HIS A 72 -14.80 -7.55 19.26
CA HIS A 72 -15.77 -6.51 18.97
C HIS A 72 -17.08 -7.05 18.37
N GLU A 73 -17.22 -8.37 18.26
CA GLU A 73 -18.47 -8.99 17.82
C GLU A 73 -19.54 -8.85 18.90
N HIS A 74 -20.72 -8.39 18.52
CA HIS A 74 -21.89 -8.33 19.39
C HIS A 74 -23.14 -8.74 18.60
N ASN A 75 -23.78 -9.84 19.02
CA ASN A 75 -24.98 -10.38 18.39
C ASN A 75 -24.83 -10.61 16.86
N GLY A 76 -23.71 -11.17 16.44
CA GLY A 76 -23.40 -11.44 15.03
C GLY A 76 -22.99 -10.19 14.23
N ARG A 77 -22.71 -9.07 14.88
CA ARG A 77 -22.37 -7.79 14.24
C ARG A 77 -21.11 -7.18 14.79
N ILE A 78 -20.49 -6.34 13.99
CA ILE A 78 -19.37 -5.49 14.41
C ILE A 78 -19.79 -4.03 14.20
N HIS A 79 -19.62 -3.25 15.26
CA HIS A 79 -19.90 -1.82 15.26
C HIS A 79 -18.58 -1.08 15.48
N ALA A 80 -18.07 -0.46 14.43
CA ALA A 80 -16.85 0.36 14.50
C ALA A 80 -17.22 1.82 14.74
N ASP A 81 -16.37 2.52 15.46
CA ASP A 81 -16.46 3.97 15.58
C ASP A 81 -15.95 4.64 14.30
N ILE A 82 -16.71 5.60 13.79
CA ILE A 82 -16.35 6.38 12.61
C ILE A 82 -15.98 7.80 13.07
N ASN A 83 -14.68 8.11 13.00
CA ASN A 83 -14.18 9.43 13.36
C ASN A 83 -14.21 10.33 12.13
N GLN A 84 -15.13 11.29 12.11
CA GLN A 84 -15.36 12.22 11.00
C GLN A 84 -14.41 13.42 11.05
N ILE A 85 -14.11 13.90 12.27
CA ILE A 85 -13.22 15.03 12.52
C ILE A 85 -12.10 14.61 13.47
N ARG A 86 -11.02 15.39 13.46
CA ARG A 86 -9.92 15.18 14.41
C ARG A 86 -10.34 15.55 15.83
N SER A 87 -10.13 14.61 16.77
CA SER A 87 -10.29 14.80 18.20
C SER A 87 -9.14 14.10 18.95
N ASP A 88 -9.15 14.16 20.27
CA ASP A 88 -8.18 13.42 21.11
C ASP A 88 -8.37 11.91 20.99
N ASP A 89 -9.59 11.45 20.69
CA ASP A 89 -9.93 10.03 20.56
C ASP A 89 -9.66 9.45 19.17
N GLY A 90 -9.37 10.30 18.15
CA GLY A 90 -9.10 9.82 16.80
C GLY A 90 -9.30 10.87 15.71
N GLY A 91 -9.50 10.39 14.48
CA GLY A 91 -9.66 11.24 13.31
C GLY A 91 -8.36 11.54 12.58
N THR A 92 -8.47 12.22 11.43
CA THR A 92 -7.34 12.59 10.59
C THR A 92 -7.25 14.11 10.42
N VAL A 93 -6.05 14.62 10.22
CA VAL A 93 -5.84 16.06 9.92
C VAL A 93 -6.26 16.43 8.51
N THR A 94 -6.51 15.44 7.65
CA THR A 94 -6.84 15.61 6.22
C THR A 94 -8.34 15.65 5.95
N GLY A 95 -9.20 15.47 6.97
CA GLY A 95 -10.65 15.36 6.81
C GLY A 95 -11.14 14.01 6.27
N ARG A 96 -10.25 13.02 6.07
CA ARG A 96 -10.67 11.64 5.78
C ARG A 96 -11.26 11.01 7.03
N PHE A 97 -12.28 10.17 6.87
CA PHE A 97 -12.77 9.34 7.96
C PHE A 97 -11.69 8.36 8.41
N SER A 98 -11.62 8.13 9.71
CA SER A 98 -10.86 7.01 10.27
C SER A 98 -11.77 6.12 11.11
N TYR A 99 -11.37 4.87 11.26
CA TYR A 99 -12.13 3.87 12.01
C TYR A 99 -11.33 3.41 13.21
N SER A 100 -12.03 3.19 14.33
CA SER A 100 -11.51 2.59 15.56
C SER A 100 -12.53 1.63 16.15
N ASN A 101 -12.09 0.77 17.04
CA ASN A 101 -12.92 -0.13 17.84
C ASN A 101 -13.95 -0.98 17.04
N PRO A 102 -13.53 -1.74 16.01
CA PRO A 102 -12.19 -1.94 15.46
C PRO A 102 -11.90 -1.06 14.24
N ASN A 103 -10.61 -0.97 13.85
CA ASN A 103 -10.24 -0.27 12.62
C ASN A 103 -10.52 -1.13 11.38
N LEU A 104 -11.73 -1.05 10.84
CA LEU A 104 -12.16 -1.81 9.65
C LEU A 104 -11.44 -1.41 8.36
N GLN A 105 -10.79 -0.24 8.30
CA GLN A 105 -10.00 0.18 7.13
C GLN A 105 -8.70 -0.63 6.97
N GLN A 106 -8.26 -1.34 8.01
CA GLN A 106 -7.06 -2.17 7.96
C GLN A 106 -7.32 -3.59 7.44
N ILE A 107 -8.58 -3.97 7.20
CA ILE A 107 -8.92 -5.30 6.67
C ILE A 107 -8.16 -5.54 5.37
N PRO A 108 -7.38 -6.65 5.27
CA PRO A 108 -6.45 -6.87 4.18
C PRO A 108 -7.20 -7.04 2.85
N ALA A 109 -6.79 -6.26 1.84
CA ALA A 109 -7.33 -6.36 0.49
C ALA A 109 -6.29 -6.89 -0.52
N ARG A 110 -4.99 -6.69 -0.24
CA ARG A 110 -3.90 -6.99 -1.18
C ARG A 110 -3.34 -8.40 -1.05
N SER A 111 -3.46 -9.04 0.12
CA SER A 111 -3.02 -10.42 0.31
C SER A 111 -3.95 -11.38 -0.42
N LYS A 112 -3.42 -12.10 -1.43
CA LYS A 112 -4.20 -13.06 -2.21
C LYS A 112 -4.71 -14.25 -1.40
N LYS A 113 -4.02 -14.61 -0.30
CA LYS A 113 -4.39 -15.73 0.57
C LYS A 113 -5.26 -15.27 1.74
N ILE A 114 -4.80 -14.28 2.49
CA ILE A 114 -5.43 -13.85 3.75
C ILE A 114 -6.62 -12.90 3.48
N GLY A 115 -6.49 -12.01 2.49
CA GLY A 115 -7.54 -11.02 2.19
C GLY A 115 -8.92 -11.62 1.97
N PRO A 116 -9.09 -12.57 1.04
CA PRO A 116 -10.39 -13.21 0.81
C PRO A 116 -10.94 -13.92 2.06
N LEU A 117 -10.10 -14.59 2.85
CA LEU A 117 -10.51 -15.29 4.07
C LEU A 117 -11.08 -14.33 5.12
N ILE A 118 -10.36 -13.25 5.42
CA ILE A 118 -10.85 -12.26 6.41
C ILE A 118 -12.09 -11.54 5.90
N ARG A 119 -12.11 -11.16 4.62
CA ARG A 119 -13.26 -10.44 4.04
C ARG A 119 -14.51 -11.29 3.94
N SER A 120 -14.40 -12.61 3.78
CA SER A 120 -15.54 -13.52 3.76
C SER A 120 -16.24 -13.68 5.11
N LEU A 121 -15.66 -13.19 6.22
CA LEU A 121 -16.32 -13.16 7.53
C LEU A 121 -17.41 -12.08 7.61
N PHE A 122 -17.35 -11.06 6.73
CA PHE A 122 -18.33 -9.99 6.67
C PHE A 122 -19.43 -10.35 5.66
N LEU A 123 -20.59 -10.65 6.17
CA LEU A 123 -21.75 -11.03 5.37
C LEU A 123 -22.79 -9.91 5.36
N PRO A 124 -23.57 -9.71 4.30
CA PRO A 124 -24.74 -8.86 4.36
C PRO A 124 -25.81 -9.50 5.25
N GLU A 125 -26.78 -8.72 5.66
CA GLU A 125 -27.99 -9.27 6.30
C GLU A 125 -28.74 -10.23 5.38
N GLN A 126 -29.59 -11.07 5.96
CA GLN A 126 -30.46 -11.93 5.18
C GLN A 126 -31.26 -11.09 4.18
N ASP A 127 -31.38 -11.58 2.97
CA ASP A 127 -32.06 -10.91 1.84
C ASP A 127 -31.42 -9.58 1.37
N CYS A 128 -30.21 -9.27 1.84
CA CYS A 128 -29.42 -8.12 1.43
C CYS A 128 -28.19 -8.55 0.62
N VAL A 129 -27.62 -7.61 -0.12
CA VAL A 129 -26.38 -7.78 -0.88
C VAL A 129 -25.41 -6.63 -0.60
N TRP A 130 -24.10 -6.88 -0.71
CA TRP A 130 -23.11 -5.82 -0.68
C TRP A 130 -23.07 -5.06 -2.00
N GLY A 131 -23.18 -3.72 -1.92
CA GLY A 131 -22.82 -2.83 -3.01
C GLY A 131 -21.46 -2.18 -2.73
N ALA A 132 -20.54 -2.27 -3.68
CA ALA A 132 -19.26 -1.58 -3.60
C ALA A 132 -19.21 -0.47 -4.65
N PHE A 133 -19.09 0.77 -4.21
CA PHE A 133 -19.04 1.96 -5.08
C PHE A 133 -17.74 2.70 -4.82
N ASP A 134 -16.98 2.95 -5.87
CA ASP A 134 -15.72 3.69 -5.80
C ASP A 134 -15.62 4.71 -6.92
N TYR A 135 -15.17 5.92 -6.61
CA TYR A 135 -14.96 6.95 -7.61
C TYR A 135 -13.77 6.60 -8.50
N SER A 136 -13.99 6.60 -9.81
CA SER A 136 -12.89 6.40 -10.75
C SER A 136 -11.91 7.55 -10.70
N GLN A 137 -10.65 7.26 -10.33
CA GLN A 137 -9.54 8.22 -10.33
C GLN A 137 -9.84 9.50 -9.52
N GLN A 138 -10.48 9.40 -8.35
CA GLN A 138 -10.88 10.56 -7.56
C GLN A 138 -9.72 11.52 -7.29
N GLU A 139 -8.60 11.04 -6.79
CA GLU A 139 -7.44 11.89 -6.45
C GLU A 139 -6.82 12.57 -7.69
N PRO A 140 -6.53 11.88 -8.80
CA PRO A 140 -6.09 12.53 -10.04
C PRO A 140 -7.07 13.60 -10.55
N ARG A 141 -8.38 13.34 -10.49
CA ARG A 141 -9.39 14.32 -10.90
C ARG A 141 -9.37 15.58 -10.03
N LEU A 142 -9.20 15.42 -8.72
CA LEU A 142 -9.08 16.56 -7.80
C LEU A 142 -7.80 17.37 -8.07
N VAL A 143 -6.67 16.70 -8.30
CA VAL A 143 -5.41 17.37 -8.67
C VAL A 143 -5.59 18.19 -9.94
N VAL A 144 -6.20 17.61 -10.99
CA VAL A 144 -6.48 18.32 -12.24
C VAL A 144 -7.46 19.47 -12.04
N HIS A 145 -8.50 19.28 -11.21
CA HIS A 145 -9.46 20.34 -10.89
C HIS A 145 -8.80 21.56 -10.24
N TYR A 146 -8.00 21.35 -9.19
CA TYR A 146 -7.31 22.46 -8.52
C TYR A 146 -6.24 23.10 -9.40
N ALA A 147 -5.54 22.30 -10.22
CA ALA A 147 -4.62 22.83 -11.21
C ALA A 147 -5.32 23.72 -12.25
N ALA A 148 -6.54 23.34 -12.67
CA ALA A 148 -7.34 24.15 -13.60
C ALA A 148 -7.84 25.43 -12.95
N LEU A 149 -8.31 25.38 -11.70
CA LEU A 149 -8.70 26.59 -10.94
C LEU A 149 -7.53 27.56 -10.78
N SER A 150 -6.33 27.03 -10.60
CA SER A 150 -5.08 27.82 -10.47
C SER A 150 -4.48 28.20 -11.84
N GLN A 151 -5.12 27.86 -12.94
CA GLN A 151 -4.69 28.16 -14.32
C GLN A 151 -3.25 27.67 -14.62
N LEU A 152 -2.86 26.53 -14.07
CA LEU A 152 -1.52 25.96 -14.23
C LEU A 152 -1.27 25.46 -15.65
N GLN A 153 -0.01 25.51 -16.07
CA GLN A 153 0.40 25.15 -17.41
C GLN A 153 0.10 23.68 -17.74
N GLY A 154 -0.46 23.41 -18.92
CA GLY A 154 -0.70 22.08 -19.46
C GLY A 154 -1.93 21.35 -18.90
N VAL A 155 -2.71 22.00 -18.03
CA VAL A 155 -3.89 21.39 -17.41
C VAL A 155 -5.07 21.27 -18.37
N SER A 156 -5.28 22.25 -19.26
CA SER A 156 -6.47 22.31 -20.16
C SER A 156 -6.63 21.03 -20.97
N ARG A 157 -5.55 20.51 -21.53
CA ARG A 157 -5.59 19.25 -22.27
C ARG A 157 -6.12 18.08 -21.44
N ILE A 158 -5.69 17.97 -20.19
CA ILE A 158 -6.10 16.88 -19.30
C ILE A 158 -7.57 17.06 -18.85
N VAL A 159 -8.02 18.30 -18.68
CA VAL A 159 -9.44 18.59 -18.43
C VAL A 159 -10.29 18.13 -19.61
N ASP A 160 -9.88 18.41 -20.84
CA ASP A 160 -10.60 17.98 -22.05
C ASP A 160 -10.64 16.45 -22.15
N GLU A 161 -9.52 15.76 -21.90
CA GLU A 161 -9.44 14.29 -21.86
C GLU A 161 -10.42 13.73 -20.81
N TYR A 162 -10.52 14.31 -19.60
CA TYR A 162 -11.46 13.87 -18.57
C TYR A 162 -12.93 14.15 -18.93
N ASN A 163 -13.21 15.28 -19.57
CA ASN A 163 -14.57 15.64 -20.00
C ASN A 163 -15.09 14.75 -21.14
N GLN A 164 -14.20 14.26 -21.99
CA GLN A 164 -14.51 13.30 -23.05
C GLN A 164 -14.71 11.87 -22.53
N GLY A 165 -14.40 11.61 -21.27
CA GLY A 165 -14.56 10.31 -20.64
C GLY A 165 -13.38 9.34 -20.87
N ASP A 166 -12.40 9.70 -21.66
CA ASP A 166 -11.32 8.82 -22.11
C ASP A 166 -10.02 8.93 -21.29
N ALA A 167 -9.97 9.86 -20.33
CA ALA A 167 -8.75 10.07 -19.56
C ALA A 167 -8.45 8.92 -18.58
N ASP A 168 -7.43 8.16 -18.87
CA ASP A 168 -6.81 7.24 -17.92
C ASP A 168 -5.36 7.65 -17.64
N PHE A 169 -5.18 8.48 -16.61
CA PHE A 169 -3.87 8.98 -16.20
C PHE A 169 -2.93 7.86 -15.77
N HIS A 170 -3.48 6.76 -15.24
CA HIS A 170 -2.67 5.60 -14.85
C HIS A 170 -2.21 4.81 -16.07
N GLN A 171 -3.08 4.67 -17.07
CA GLN A 171 -2.72 4.05 -18.35
C GLN A 171 -1.64 4.84 -19.08
N ALA A 172 -1.75 6.16 -19.11
CA ALA A 172 -0.72 7.00 -19.72
C ALA A 172 0.66 6.87 -19.05
N VAL A 173 0.69 6.70 -17.71
CA VAL A 173 1.94 6.44 -16.99
C VAL A 173 2.45 5.02 -17.26
N ALA A 174 1.57 4.02 -17.36
CA ALA A 174 1.92 2.66 -17.73
C ALA A 174 2.65 2.59 -19.06
N GLU A 175 2.11 3.24 -20.07
CA GLU A 175 2.71 3.32 -21.42
C GLU A 175 4.05 4.08 -21.44
N MET A 176 4.16 5.17 -20.65
CA MET A 176 5.42 5.91 -20.55
C MET A 176 6.56 5.12 -19.90
N ALA A 177 6.22 4.26 -18.96
CA ALA A 177 7.17 3.52 -18.13
C ALA A 177 7.41 2.08 -18.61
N ASP A 178 6.59 1.60 -19.54
CA ASP A 178 6.56 0.19 -19.99
C ASP A 178 6.31 -0.78 -18.79
N ILE A 179 5.30 -0.46 -18.00
CA ILE A 179 4.86 -1.22 -16.82
C ILE A 179 3.37 -1.50 -16.89
N ASP A 180 2.88 -2.42 -16.08
CA ASP A 180 1.44 -2.65 -16.01
C ASP A 180 0.70 -1.45 -15.36
N ARG A 181 -0.60 -1.32 -15.69
CA ARG A 181 -1.45 -0.22 -15.20
C ARG A 181 -1.59 -0.21 -13.68
N LYS A 182 -1.46 -1.35 -13.01
CA LYS A 182 -1.58 -1.46 -11.55
C LYS A 182 -0.37 -0.84 -10.87
N ASP A 183 0.83 -1.10 -11.37
CA ASP A 183 2.07 -0.51 -10.87
C ASP A 183 2.12 0.98 -11.22
N ALA A 184 1.70 1.34 -12.44
CA ALA A 184 1.52 2.73 -12.84
C ALA A 184 0.58 3.53 -11.92
N LYS A 185 -0.50 2.92 -11.42
CA LYS A 185 -1.39 3.56 -10.44
C LYS A 185 -0.65 3.94 -9.16
N THR A 186 0.18 3.04 -8.63
CA THR A 186 0.94 3.28 -7.40
C THR A 186 1.96 4.40 -7.60
N ILE A 187 2.64 4.40 -8.74
CA ILE A 187 3.67 5.39 -9.07
C ILE A 187 3.06 6.76 -9.35
N ASN A 188 1.99 6.81 -10.11
CA ASN A 188 1.31 8.05 -10.44
C ASN A 188 0.82 8.76 -9.17
N LEU A 189 0.15 8.04 -8.27
CA LEU A 189 -0.23 8.59 -6.97
C LEU A 189 1.01 9.02 -6.18
N GLY A 190 2.05 8.21 -6.15
CA GLY A 190 3.31 8.57 -5.49
C GLY A 190 3.92 9.87 -6.04
N LEU A 191 3.95 10.06 -7.35
CA LEU A 191 4.47 11.28 -7.98
C LEU A 191 3.60 12.50 -7.70
N MET A 192 2.27 12.34 -7.69
CA MET A 192 1.34 13.41 -7.28
C MET A 192 1.54 13.81 -5.81
N TYR A 193 1.93 12.88 -4.96
CA TYR A 193 2.29 13.14 -3.55
C TYR A 193 3.77 13.48 -3.32
N GLY A 194 4.51 13.83 -4.37
CA GLY A 194 5.91 14.28 -4.25
C GLY A 194 6.94 13.15 -4.13
N MET A 195 6.65 11.95 -4.65
CA MET A 195 7.63 10.87 -4.69
C MET A 195 8.89 11.32 -5.43
N GLY A 196 10.04 11.26 -4.74
CA GLY A 196 11.34 11.58 -5.32
C GLY A 196 11.94 10.43 -6.15
N LYS A 197 12.97 10.75 -6.93
CA LYS A 197 13.71 9.84 -7.82
C LYS A 197 14.14 8.54 -7.14
N ASN A 198 14.72 8.63 -5.95
CA ASN A 198 15.25 7.46 -5.26
C ASN A 198 14.16 6.43 -4.90
N LYS A 199 12.98 6.91 -4.49
CA LYS A 199 11.85 6.02 -4.21
C LYS A 199 11.28 5.42 -5.49
N LEU A 200 11.20 6.20 -6.57
CA LEU A 200 10.77 5.72 -7.89
C LEU A 200 11.71 4.61 -8.40
N MET A 201 13.02 4.78 -8.25
CA MET A 201 14.02 3.75 -8.60
C MET A 201 13.80 2.46 -7.80
N ALA A 202 13.57 2.57 -6.50
CA ALA A 202 13.36 1.41 -5.63
C ALA A 202 12.07 0.66 -5.93
N GLU A 203 10.97 1.37 -6.24
CA GLU A 203 9.67 0.78 -6.55
C GLU A 203 9.66 0.03 -7.89
N LEU A 204 10.39 0.54 -8.89
CA LEU A 204 10.41 -0.01 -10.26
C LEU A 204 11.68 -0.79 -10.60
N GLY A 205 12.68 -0.84 -9.72
CA GLY A 205 13.97 -1.46 -10.04
C GLY A 205 14.74 -0.72 -11.15
N LEU A 206 14.55 0.60 -11.32
CA LEU A 206 15.14 1.38 -12.38
C LEU A 206 16.56 1.85 -12.06
N LEU A 207 17.38 1.97 -13.10
CA LEU A 207 18.63 2.71 -13.04
C LEU A 207 18.37 4.24 -12.96
N VAL A 208 19.35 4.99 -12.49
CA VAL A 208 19.25 6.47 -12.31
C VAL A 208 18.77 7.15 -13.58
N GLU A 209 19.40 6.86 -14.71
CA GLU A 209 19.08 7.46 -16.02
C GLU A 209 17.66 7.14 -16.49
N GLN A 210 17.20 5.90 -16.23
CA GLN A 210 15.84 5.48 -16.57
C GLN A 210 14.81 6.22 -15.73
N ALA A 211 15.05 6.36 -14.41
CA ALA A 211 14.18 7.10 -13.51
C ALA A 211 14.12 8.60 -13.86
N GLU A 212 15.25 9.22 -14.20
CA GLU A 212 15.30 10.60 -14.65
C GLU A 212 14.53 10.82 -15.97
N LYS A 213 14.70 9.93 -16.93
CA LYS A 213 13.97 9.98 -18.20
C LYS A 213 12.46 9.82 -17.99
N LEU A 214 12.05 8.91 -17.10
CA LEU A 214 10.64 8.71 -16.75
C LEU A 214 10.05 9.94 -16.06
N LEU A 215 10.72 10.50 -15.06
CA LEU A 215 10.30 11.73 -14.36
C LEU A 215 10.18 12.91 -15.34
N LYS A 216 11.13 13.05 -16.26
CA LYS A 216 11.08 14.09 -17.28
C LYS A 216 9.83 13.95 -18.14
N LYS A 217 9.58 12.77 -18.71
CA LYS A 217 8.38 12.49 -19.52
C LYS A 217 7.08 12.73 -18.74
N TYR A 218 7.04 12.30 -17.46
CA TYR A 218 5.88 12.51 -16.61
C TYR A 218 5.58 14.01 -16.44
N HIS A 219 6.60 14.82 -16.13
CA HIS A 219 6.42 16.25 -15.93
C HIS A 219 6.21 17.04 -17.23
N GLU A 220 6.66 16.51 -18.38
CA GLU A 220 6.30 17.06 -19.70
C GLU A 220 4.81 16.86 -20.00
N ARG A 221 4.23 15.71 -19.60
CA ARG A 221 2.80 15.42 -19.77
C ARG A 221 1.92 16.14 -18.73
N ALA A 222 2.40 16.23 -17.51
CA ALA A 222 1.67 16.81 -16.37
C ALA A 222 2.52 17.87 -15.63
N PRO A 223 2.86 18.98 -16.28
CA PRO A 223 3.73 20.01 -15.68
C PRO A 223 3.11 20.62 -14.42
N PHE A 224 1.79 20.66 -14.32
CA PHE A 224 1.06 21.20 -13.17
C PHE A 224 1.31 20.41 -11.88
N VAL A 225 1.70 19.14 -11.94
CA VAL A 225 1.99 18.32 -10.75
C VAL A 225 3.18 18.86 -9.94
N LYS A 226 4.11 19.56 -10.58
CA LYS A 226 5.21 20.25 -9.90
C LYS A 226 4.85 21.62 -9.35
N GLN A 227 3.77 22.18 -9.85
CA GLN A 227 3.36 23.56 -9.56
C GLN A 227 2.32 23.62 -8.43
N LEU A 228 1.64 22.51 -8.17
CA LEU A 228 0.76 22.29 -7.02
C LEU A 228 1.54 21.93 -5.76
#